data_e09d00dffa2abfc86de42b50371c28a7
#
_entry.id   e09d00dffa2abfc86de42b50371c28a7
#
_cell.length_a   1.000
_cell.length_b   1.000
_cell.length_c   1.000
_cell.angle_alpha   90.00
_cell.angle_beta   90.00
_cell.angle_gamma   90.00
#
_symmetry.space_group_name_H-M   'P 1'
#
loop_
_entity.id
_entity.type
_entity.pdbx_description
1 polymer ?
#
loop_
_entity_poly.entity_id
_entity_poly.type
_entity_poly.pdbx_seq_one_letter_code
_entity_poly.pdbx_strand_id
1 'polypeptide(L)'
;MAFQKIALALAAASCLVLAGCGDDSSKPAPKKAEAPAATASSGPLKAAWIYPSPSADEGWSKQHDESRQLIQKQFGDKIKTQFVENVTTMADAERVIRDLASQGNKIIFATSFEFMNPALKVAKEFPDVKFEHCTGYKTADNFSYYNARFYQARYLAGKLAASMSKDGHLGYVAAVPIPEVLQGINAYTLGAQTINPNVKVDVVWTNTWYDPGKEADATNTLIGQGCDIITHHTNSQAVASTAESKGVKVISYNSPMVKAAPTQLIGAVTHHWDEFYACLLYTSDAA
;
A
#
# COMPACT_ATOMS: atom_id res chain seq x y z
N MET A 1 -16.02 38.99 -33.60
CA MET A 1 -17.02 39.99 -33.22
C MET A 1 -17.83 39.38 -32.07
N ALA A 2 -17.97 39.85 -30.87
CA ALA A 2 -17.52 41.04 -30.19
C ALA A 2 -17.22 40.69 -28.73
N PHE A 3 -16.18 41.27 -28.19
CA PHE A 3 -15.83 41.31 -26.76
C PHE A 3 -16.80 42.22 -26.01
N GLN A 4 -17.27 41.80 -24.83
CA GLN A 4 -17.81 42.74 -23.86
C GLN A 4 -17.21 42.48 -22.47
N LYS A 5 -16.41 43.47 -22.06
CA LYS A 5 -15.85 43.69 -20.73
C LYS A 5 -16.95 44.16 -19.78
N ILE A 6 -17.02 43.62 -18.57
CA ILE A 6 -17.76 44.28 -17.47
C ILE A 6 -16.78 44.54 -16.33
N ALA A 7 -16.79 45.82 -15.95
CA ALA A 7 -15.87 46.44 -15.00
C ALA A 7 -16.27 46.25 -13.54
N LEU A 8 -15.25 46.37 -12.66
CA LEU A 8 -15.34 46.50 -11.20
C LEU A 8 -16.23 47.67 -10.76
N ALA A 9 -16.95 47.45 -9.68
CA ALA A 9 -17.42 48.54 -8.81
C ALA A 9 -17.09 48.21 -7.34
N LEU A 10 -16.13 48.98 -6.78
CA LEU A 10 -15.88 49.12 -5.35
C LEU A 10 -17.02 49.95 -4.72
N ALA A 11 -17.53 49.51 -3.58
CA ALA A 11 -18.28 50.37 -2.68
C ALA A 11 -17.69 50.22 -1.26
N ALA A 12 -17.03 51.27 -0.83
CA ALA A 12 -16.63 51.51 0.55
C ALA A 12 -17.87 52.02 1.35
N ALA A 13 -18.10 51.47 2.53
CA ALA A 13 -19.06 52.01 3.48
C ALA A 13 -18.38 52.17 4.85
N SER A 14 -18.50 53.38 5.33
CA SER A 14 -17.81 54.01 6.45
C SER A 14 -18.31 53.56 7.82
N CYS A 15 -17.41 53.60 8.79
CA CYS A 15 -17.64 53.49 10.22
C CYS A 15 -18.55 54.58 10.79
N LEU A 16 -19.47 54.24 11.62
CA LEU A 16 -20.11 55.14 12.57
C LEU A 16 -19.94 54.57 13.99
N VAL A 17 -19.15 55.28 14.79
CA VAL A 17 -18.96 55.06 16.21
C VAL A 17 -20.11 55.75 16.95
N LEU A 18 -20.83 55.01 17.77
CA LEU A 18 -21.71 55.56 18.79
C LEU A 18 -21.25 55.05 20.15
N ALA A 19 -20.72 56.00 20.94
CA ALA A 19 -20.42 55.83 22.33
C ALA A 19 -21.73 55.89 23.13
N GLY A 20 -21.95 54.86 23.97
CA GLY A 20 -22.99 54.83 24.99
C GLY A 20 -22.37 54.30 26.29
N CYS A 21 -22.28 55.18 27.30
CA CYS A 21 -21.91 54.82 28.66
C CYS A 21 -23.08 54.11 29.37
N GLY A 22 -22.77 53.13 30.20
CA GLY A 22 -23.74 52.60 31.14
C GLY A 22 -23.37 51.23 31.71
N ASP A 23 -22.79 51.27 32.90
CA ASP A 23 -22.90 50.39 34.05
C ASP A 23 -22.31 48.98 34.10
N ASP A 24 -21.55 48.89 35.06
CA ASP A 24 -20.82 47.89 35.82
C ASP A 24 -21.60 46.58 36.09
N SER A 25 -21.09 45.45 35.56
CA SER A 25 -21.15 44.16 36.28
C SER A 25 -20.10 43.22 35.67
N SER A 26 -18.98 43.15 36.35
CA SER A 26 -17.85 42.27 36.14
C SER A 26 -18.24 40.80 36.23
N LYS A 27 -18.39 40.11 35.08
CA LYS A 27 -18.22 38.65 34.99
C LYS A 27 -16.93 38.38 34.23
N PRO A 28 -16.00 37.58 34.79
CA PRO A 28 -14.79 37.21 34.08
C PRO A 28 -15.18 36.34 32.86
N ALA A 29 -14.68 36.72 31.67
CA ALA A 29 -14.76 35.87 30.48
C ALA A 29 -14.09 34.53 30.79
N PRO A 30 -14.65 33.41 30.28
CA PRO A 30 -14.01 32.10 30.43
C PRO A 30 -12.65 32.14 29.71
N LYS A 31 -11.57 31.94 30.46
CA LYS A 31 -10.24 31.70 29.90
C LYS A 31 -10.37 30.53 28.94
N LYS A 32 -10.10 30.79 27.66
CA LYS A 32 -9.89 29.77 26.66
C LYS A 32 -8.80 28.86 27.19
N ALA A 33 -9.14 27.62 27.48
CA ALA A 33 -8.15 26.62 27.88
C ALA A 33 -7.15 26.52 26.73
N GLU A 34 -5.92 26.93 26.96
CA GLU A 34 -4.80 26.60 26.09
C GLU A 34 -4.70 25.07 26.08
N ALA A 35 -4.85 24.50 24.89
CA ALA A 35 -4.53 23.10 24.67
C ALA A 35 -3.09 22.86 25.14
N PRO A 36 -2.80 21.77 25.88
CA PRO A 36 -1.44 21.46 26.27
C PRO A 36 -0.56 21.46 25.03
N ALA A 37 0.47 22.31 25.01
CA ALA A 37 1.51 22.24 24.00
C ALA A 37 2.08 20.83 24.02
N ALA A 38 1.92 20.10 22.91
CA ALA A 38 2.54 18.80 22.74
C ALA A 38 4.06 19.01 22.93
N THR A 39 4.61 18.38 23.96
CA THR A 39 6.05 18.36 24.18
C THR A 39 6.69 17.65 23.00
N ALA A 40 7.29 18.42 22.09
CA ALA A 40 8.06 17.90 21.00
C ALA A 40 9.12 16.93 21.56
N SER A 41 9.04 15.67 21.17
CA SER A 41 10.03 14.65 21.53
C SER A 41 11.38 15.08 20.96
N SER A 42 12.39 15.27 21.82
CA SER A 42 13.72 15.76 21.43
C SER A 42 14.58 14.73 20.68
N GLY A 43 14.02 13.64 20.20
CA GLY A 43 14.73 12.56 19.49
C GLY A 43 14.08 12.22 18.14
N PRO A 44 14.74 11.36 17.34
CA PRO A 44 14.22 10.95 16.04
C PRO A 44 12.84 10.26 16.17
N LEU A 45 11.96 10.52 15.22
CA LEU A 45 10.69 9.81 15.10
C LEU A 45 10.97 8.32 14.86
N LYS A 46 10.48 7.46 15.74
CA LYS A 46 10.61 6.01 15.58
C LYS A 46 9.43 5.46 14.78
N ALA A 47 9.73 4.75 13.69
CA ALA A 47 8.74 4.09 12.86
C ALA A 47 9.12 2.63 12.61
N ALA A 48 8.13 1.74 12.59
CA ALA A 48 8.35 0.31 12.41
C ALA A 48 7.45 -0.29 11.34
N TRP A 49 7.95 -1.33 10.67
CA TRP A 49 7.23 -2.11 9.67
C TRP A 49 7.18 -3.57 10.06
N ILE A 50 6.07 -4.24 9.73
CA ILE A 50 5.97 -5.69 9.84
C ILE A 50 5.63 -6.28 8.47
N TYR A 51 6.37 -7.33 8.09
CA TYR A 51 6.28 -7.98 6.78
C TYR A 51 5.85 -9.44 6.90
N PRO A 52 4.97 -9.92 5.99
CA PRO A 52 4.52 -11.31 5.99
C PRO A 52 5.53 -12.31 5.41
N SER A 53 6.55 -11.84 4.67
CA SER A 53 7.54 -12.67 3.98
C SER A 53 8.93 -12.04 4.07
N PRO A 54 9.99 -12.73 3.62
CA PRO A 54 11.34 -12.17 3.59
C PRO A 54 11.41 -10.89 2.74
N SER A 55 12.10 -9.87 3.24
CA SER A 55 12.38 -8.64 2.50
C SER A 55 13.49 -8.81 1.47
N ALA A 56 14.27 -9.87 1.58
CA ALA A 56 15.33 -10.22 0.61
C ALA A 56 14.78 -10.87 -0.68
N ASP A 57 13.56 -11.39 -0.67
CA ASP A 57 12.90 -11.92 -1.86
C ASP A 57 12.31 -10.78 -2.71
N GLU A 58 12.13 -11.02 -4.01
CA GLU A 58 11.67 -10.02 -4.99
C GLU A 58 10.14 -9.77 -4.92
N GLY A 59 9.55 -9.88 -3.71
CA GLY A 59 8.10 -9.83 -3.51
C GLY A 59 7.57 -8.57 -2.83
N TRP A 60 6.40 -8.72 -2.23
CA TRP A 60 5.66 -7.69 -1.52
C TRP A 60 6.48 -7.02 -0.40
N SER A 61 7.10 -7.83 0.47
CA SER A 61 7.88 -7.33 1.60
C SER A 61 9.09 -6.51 1.14
N LYS A 62 9.74 -6.90 0.03
CA LYS A 62 10.84 -6.13 -0.56
C LYS A 62 10.40 -4.73 -0.97
N GLN A 63 9.24 -4.57 -1.63
CA GLN A 63 8.77 -3.26 -2.06
C GLN A 63 8.48 -2.32 -0.89
N HIS A 64 7.94 -2.85 0.20
CA HIS A 64 7.77 -2.09 1.43
C HIS A 64 9.11 -1.73 2.08
N ASP A 65 10.07 -2.67 2.09
CA ASP A 65 11.39 -2.42 2.70
C ASP A 65 12.26 -1.45 1.87
N GLU A 66 12.24 -1.54 0.56
CA GLU A 66 12.89 -0.56 -0.32
C GLU A 66 12.34 0.84 -0.08
N SER A 67 11.01 0.97 0.02
CA SER A 67 10.35 2.23 0.35
C SER A 67 10.73 2.74 1.74
N ARG A 68 10.81 1.85 2.75
CA ARG A 68 11.31 2.19 4.09
C ARG A 68 12.74 2.71 4.06
N GLN A 69 13.63 2.07 3.28
CA GLN A 69 15.02 2.49 3.13
C GLN A 69 15.13 3.86 2.45
N LEU A 70 14.31 4.12 1.42
CA LEU A 70 14.24 5.45 0.78
C LEU A 70 13.82 6.53 1.78
N ILE A 71 12.82 6.26 2.62
CA ILE A 71 12.40 7.16 3.68
C ILE A 71 13.50 7.39 4.71
N GLN A 72 14.17 6.33 5.17
CA GLN A 72 15.30 6.49 6.10
C GLN A 72 16.41 7.38 5.49
N LYS A 73 16.68 7.22 4.20
CA LYS A 73 17.65 8.05 3.47
C LYS A 73 17.17 9.50 3.33
N GLN A 74 15.89 9.71 3.03
CA GLN A 74 15.32 11.03 2.80
C GLN A 74 15.28 11.89 4.07
N PHE A 75 14.88 11.28 5.19
CA PHE A 75 14.73 12.00 6.47
C PHE A 75 15.98 11.97 7.34
N GLY A 76 16.96 11.08 7.05
CA GLY A 76 18.23 11.00 7.77
C GLY A 76 18.03 10.78 9.27
N ASP A 77 18.69 11.63 10.07
CA ASP A 77 18.66 11.54 11.54
C ASP A 77 17.32 11.96 12.18
N LYS A 78 16.40 12.49 11.40
CA LYS A 78 15.06 12.85 11.91
C LYS A 78 14.17 11.64 12.17
N ILE A 79 14.47 10.50 11.53
CA ILE A 79 13.72 9.26 11.67
C ILE A 79 14.63 8.09 12.03
N LYS A 80 14.11 7.16 12.81
CA LYS A 80 14.73 5.85 13.06
C LYS A 80 13.75 4.76 12.64
N THR A 81 14.07 4.02 11.59
CA THR A 81 13.23 2.94 11.08
C THR A 81 13.72 1.58 11.54
N GLN A 82 12.78 0.66 11.77
CA GLN A 82 13.05 -0.76 12.01
C GLN A 82 11.98 -1.63 11.35
N PHE A 83 12.24 -2.90 11.18
CA PHE A 83 11.26 -3.84 10.65
C PHE A 83 11.38 -5.22 11.28
N VAL A 84 10.32 -6.01 11.18
CA VAL A 84 10.27 -7.43 11.52
C VAL A 84 9.65 -8.15 10.33
N GLU A 85 10.30 -9.18 9.83
CA GLU A 85 9.86 -9.96 8.68
C GLU A 85 9.48 -11.40 9.05
N ASN A 86 8.88 -12.13 8.09
CA ASN A 86 8.43 -13.52 8.27
C ASN A 86 7.36 -13.65 9.36
N VAL A 87 6.51 -12.66 9.52
CA VAL A 87 5.36 -12.70 10.41
C VAL A 87 4.21 -13.36 9.68
N THR A 88 3.98 -14.65 9.94
CA THR A 88 3.09 -15.50 9.12
C THR A 88 1.75 -15.81 9.78
N THR A 89 1.61 -15.56 11.08
CA THR A 89 0.37 -15.83 11.83
C THR A 89 -0.20 -14.59 12.47
N MET A 90 -1.53 -14.56 12.67
CA MET A 90 -2.19 -13.44 13.37
C MET A 90 -1.70 -13.30 14.84
N ALA A 91 -1.38 -14.40 15.50
CA ALA A 91 -0.88 -14.40 16.88
C ALA A 91 0.52 -13.77 16.96
N ASP A 92 1.41 -14.12 16.03
CA ASP A 92 2.72 -13.50 15.93
C ASP A 92 2.61 -12.02 15.55
N ALA A 93 1.73 -11.67 14.64
CA ALA A 93 1.50 -10.27 14.27
C ALA A 93 1.06 -9.44 15.50
N GLU A 94 0.12 -9.93 16.30
CA GLU A 94 -0.31 -9.25 17.52
C GLU A 94 0.85 -9.05 18.50
N ARG A 95 1.64 -10.10 18.74
CA ARG A 95 2.80 -10.04 19.63
C ARG A 95 3.84 -9.05 19.12
N VAL A 96 4.25 -9.17 17.86
CA VAL A 96 5.27 -8.30 17.24
C VAL A 96 4.84 -6.85 17.22
N ILE A 97 3.58 -6.55 16.86
CA ILE A 97 3.04 -5.18 16.86
C ILE A 97 3.06 -4.58 18.27
N ARG A 98 2.66 -5.37 19.28
CA ARG A 98 2.69 -4.92 20.68
C ARG A 98 4.12 -4.65 21.16
N ASP A 99 5.07 -5.53 20.81
CA ASP A 99 6.49 -5.36 21.16
C ASP A 99 7.05 -4.08 20.51
N LEU A 100 6.75 -3.83 19.24
CA LEU A 100 7.17 -2.62 18.53
C LEU A 100 6.56 -1.35 19.14
N ALA A 101 5.28 -1.36 19.52
CA ALA A 101 4.63 -0.24 20.19
C ALA A 101 5.29 0.03 21.57
N SER A 102 5.58 -1.02 22.32
CA SER A 102 6.24 -0.94 23.64
C SER A 102 7.67 -0.40 23.56
N GLN A 103 8.36 -0.56 22.43
CA GLN A 103 9.70 0.00 22.17
C GLN A 103 9.68 1.51 21.87
N GLY A 104 8.50 2.12 21.88
CA GLY A 104 8.31 3.55 21.69
C GLY A 104 8.28 3.98 20.22
N ASN A 105 7.96 3.07 19.29
CA ASN A 105 7.62 3.47 17.94
C ASN A 105 6.34 4.30 17.95
N LYS A 106 6.33 5.40 17.20
CA LYS A 106 5.19 6.31 17.11
C LYS A 106 4.27 5.99 15.95
N ILE A 107 4.81 5.34 14.91
CA ILE A 107 4.06 4.85 13.76
C ILE A 107 4.46 3.40 13.49
N ILE A 108 3.46 2.53 13.26
CA ILE A 108 3.65 1.12 12.92
C ILE A 108 2.86 0.80 11.65
N PHE A 109 3.57 0.35 10.62
CA PHE A 109 3.02 -0.08 9.34
C PHE A 109 2.82 -1.60 9.32
N ALA A 110 1.57 -2.03 9.31
CA ALA A 110 1.18 -3.44 9.23
C ALA A 110 0.86 -3.79 7.76
N THR A 111 1.78 -4.48 7.08
CA THR A 111 1.79 -4.58 5.62
C THR A 111 1.15 -5.86 5.06
N SER A 112 0.22 -6.49 5.77
CA SER A 112 -0.54 -7.64 5.25
C SER A 112 -2.00 -7.52 5.64
N PHE A 113 -2.90 -7.95 4.74
CA PHE A 113 -4.34 -8.00 5.00
C PHE A 113 -4.68 -8.68 6.34
N GLU A 114 -4.00 -9.77 6.66
CA GLU A 114 -4.23 -10.57 7.87
C GLU A 114 -3.83 -9.85 9.16
N PHE A 115 -3.00 -8.80 9.06
CA PHE A 115 -2.56 -8.01 10.22
C PHE A 115 -3.62 -7.00 10.70
N MET A 116 -4.73 -6.82 9.99
CA MET A 116 -5.77 -5.84 10.31
C MET A 116 -6.33 -6.02 11.73
N ASN A 117 -6.80 -7.22 12.06
CA ASN A 117 -7.39 -7.47 13.37
C ASN A 117 -6.35 -7.44 14.51
N PRO A 118 -5.17 -8.09 14.37
CA PRO A 118 -4.08 -7.93 15.32
C PRO A 118 -3.69 -6.48 15.59
N ALA A 119 -3.46 -5.70 14.54
CA ALA A 119 -3.06 -4.30 14.68
C ALA A 119 -4.15 -3.44 15.30
N LEU A 120 -5.42 -3.60 14.91
CA LEU A 120 -6.56 -2.91 15.51
C LEU A 120 -6.74 -3.25 17.00
N LYS A 121 -6.44 -4.48 17.39
CA LYS A 121 -6.49 -4.88 18.82
C LYS A 121 -5.41 -4.17 19.61
N VAL A 122 -4.17 -4.17 19.13
CA VAL A 122 -3.04 -3.50 19.79
C VAL A 122 -3.21 -1.97 19.78
N ALA A 123 -3.80 -1.39 18.74
CA ALA A 123 -4.04 0.05 18.67
C ALA A 123 -4.85 0.59 19.87
N LYS A 124 -5.78 -0.20 20.38
CA LYS A 124 -6.58 0.15 21.59
C LYS A 124 -5.74 0.19 22.86
N GLU A 125 -4.63 -0.54 22.90
CA GLU A 125 -3.72 -0.62 24.05
C GLU A 125 -2.71 0.55 24.04
N PHE A 126 -2.46 1.15 22.87
CA PHE A 126 -1.46 2.19 22.66
C PHE A 126 -2.05 3.42 21.94
N PRO A 127 -2.87 4.24 22.60
CA PRO A 127 -3.58 5.35 21.97
C PRO A 127 -2.66 6.43 21.37
N ASP A 128 -1.43 6.56 21.88
CA ASP A 128 -0.43 7.54 21.40
C ASP A 128 0.43 7.02 20.23
N VAL A 129 0.19 5.80 19.76
CA VAL A 129 0.87 5.20 18.60
C VAL A 129 -0.10 5.21 17.43
N LYS A 130 0.37 5.62 16.24
CA LYS A 130 -0.38 5.53 14.99
C LYS A 130 -0.14 4.18 14.32
N PHE A 131 -1.20 3.57 13.84
CA PHE A 131 -1.15 2.28 13.15
C PHE A 131 -1.71 2.44 11.74
N GLU A 132 -0.89 2.11 10.76
CA GLU A 132 -1.22 2.17 9.34
C GLU A 132 -1.27 0.76 8.77
N HIS A 133 -2.44 0.36 8.31
CA HIS A 133 -2.66 -1.00 7.82
C HIS A 133 -2.81 -1.02 6.30
N CYS A 134 -1.98 -1.80 5.62
CA CYS A 134 -2.05 -1.96 4.16
C CYS A 134 -3.16 -2.95 3.78
N THR A 135 -3.97 -2.57 2.80
CA THR A 135 -5.03 -3.41 2.17
C THR A 135 -6.22 -3.77 3.07
N GLY A 136 -6.39 -3.06 4.19
CA GLY A 136 -7.53 -3.26 5.09
C GLY A 136 -8.76 -2.42 4.76
N TYR A 137 -9.72 -2.41 5.70
CA TYR A 137 -10.96 -1.63 5.59
C TYR A 137 -11.50 -1.13 6.95
N LYS A 138 -10.82 -1.43 8.05
CA LYS A 138 -11.21 -0.98 9.40
C LYS A 138 -10.46 0.27 9.78
N THR A 139 -11.09 1.12 10.60
CA THR A 139 -10.51 2.34 11.15
C THR A 139 -10.80 2.49 12.63
N ALA A 140 -9.97 3.27 13.36
CA ALA A 140 -10.18 3.76 14.71
C ALA A 140 -9.42 5.08 14.86
N ASP A 141 -9.47 5.75 16.03
CA ASP A 141 -8.88 7.06 16.24
C ASP A 141 -7.37 7.14 15.93
N ASN A 142 -6.66 6.03 16.17
CA ASN A 142 -5.23 5.89 15.93
C ASN A 142 -4.90 4.74 14.95
N PHE A 143 -5.89 4.24 14.21
CA PHE A 143 -5.75 3.15 13.27
C PHE A 143 -6.40 3.51 11.94
N SER A 144 -5.61 3.61 10.89
CA SER A 144 -6.07 3.83 9.52
C SER A 144 -5.63 2.71 8.57
N TYR A 145 -6.18 2.72 7.38
CA TYR A 145 -5.74 1.82 6.32
C TYR A 145 -5.36 2.59 5.07
N TYR A 146 -4.45 2.01 4.30
CA TYR A 146 -4.07 2.51 2.98
C TYR A 146 -4.05 1.38 1.96
N ASN A 147 -4.22 1.76 0.70
CA ASN A 147 -4.20 0.81 -0.41
C ASN A 147 -3.78 1.51 -1.71
N ALA A 148 -3.35 0.74 -2.70
CA ALA A 148 -3.07 1.23 -4.04
C ALA A 148 -4.15 0.74 -5.03
N ARG A 149 -4.26 1.42 -6.16
CA ARG A 149 -5.19 1.05 -7.23
C ARG A 149 -4.57 -0.03 -8.13
N PHE A 150 -4.20 -1.18 -7.57
CA PHE A 150 -3.55 -2.28 -8.27
C PHE A 150 -4.27 -2.68 -9.56
N TYR A 151 -5.61 -2.65 -9.54
CA TYR A 151 -6.45 -3.00 -10.66
C TYR A 151 -6.17 -2.18 -11.93
N GLN A 152 -5.73 -0.93 -11.81
CA GLN A 152 -5.40 -0.10 -12.97
C GLN A 152 -4.18 -0.66 -13.72
N ALA A 153 -3.11 -0.98 -13.00
CA ALA A 153 -1.92 -1.60 -13.57
C ALA A 153 -2.22 -3.04 -14.04
N ARG A 154 -3.07 -3.79 -13.32
CA ARG A 154 -3.52 -5.12 -13.75
C ARG A 154 -4.28 -5.09 -15.06
N TYR A 155 -5.14 -4.09 -15.27
CA TYR A 155 -5.83 -3.91 -16.55
C TYR A 155 -4.85 -3.70 -17.70
N LEU A 156 -3.82 -2.86 -17.52
CA LEU A 156 -2.78 -2.64 -18.51
C LEU A 156 -1.93 -3.90 -18.74
N ALA A 157 -1.63 -4.65 -17.68
CA ALA A 157 -0.94 -5.94 -17.77
C ALA A 157 -1.74 -6.95 -18.59
N GLY A 158 -3.06 -7.00 -18.42
CA GLY A 158 -3.95 -7.84 -19.25
C GLY A 158 -3.91 -7.47 -20.72
N LYS A 159 -3.93 -6.16 -21.04
CA LYS A 159 -3.77 -5.68 -22.42
C LYS A 159 -2.43 -6.13 -23.02
N LEU A 160 -1.34 -5.96 -22.28
CA LEU A 160 -0.01 -6.37 -22.70
C LEU A 160 0.02 -7.89 -22.96
N ALA A 161 -0.49 -8.68 -22.01
CA ALA A 161 -0.54 -10.13 -22.15
C ALA A 161 -1.28 -10.57 -23.43
N ALA A 162 -2.50 -10.08 -23.62
CA ALA A 162 -3.30 -10.45 -24.79
C ALA A 162 -2.67 -9.99 -26.11
N SER A 163 -1.94 -8.86 -26.12
CA SER A 163 -1.25 -8.39 -27.33
C SER A 163 -0.02 -9.25 -27.70
N MET A 164 0.55 -9.97 -26.74
CA MET A 164 1.75 -10.79 -26.91
C MET A 164 1.47 -12.31 -26.90
N SER A 165 0.27 -12.71 -26.46
CA SER A 165 -0.18 -14.10 -26.48
C SER A 165 -0.40 -14.56 -27.92
N LYS A 166 0.00 -15.82 -28.21
CA LYS A 166 -0.22 -16.46 -29.51
C LYS A 166 -1.57 -17.15 -29.57
N ASP A 167 -1.96 -17.78 -28.47
CA ASP A 167 -3.13 -18.65 -28.40
C ASP A 167 -4.31 -18.00 -27.68
N GLY A 168 -4.10 -16.83 -27.07
CA GLY A 168 -5.10 -16.15 -26.25
C GLY A 168 -5.41 -16.89 -24.95
N HIS A 169 -4.47 -17.72 -24.46
CA HIS A 169 -4.63 -18.51 -23.25
C HIS A 169 -3.64 -18.05 -22.17
N LEU A 170 -4.13 -17.32 -21.21
CA LEU A 170 -3.36 -16.65 -20.15
C LEU A 170 -3.51 -17.38 -18.83
N GLY A 171 -2.43 -17.41 -18.03
CA GLY A 171 -2.42 -18.01 -16.70
C GLY A 171 -2.25 -16.98 -15.60
N TYR A 172 -2.98 -17.16 -14.49
CA TYR A 172 -2.91 -16.32 -13.31
C TYR A 172 -2.68 -17.16 -12.06
N VAL A 173 -1.52 -17.04 -11.43
CA VAL A 173 -1.24 -17.65 -10.11
C VAL A 173 -1.75 -16.70 -9.03
N ALA A 174 -2.77 -17.11 -8.29
CA ALA A 174 -3.46 -16.29 -7.30
C ALA A 174 -3.18 -16.78 -5.87
N ALA A 175 -3.03 -15.84 -4.92
CA ALA A 175 -2.74 -16.15 -3.51
C ALA A 175 -4.02 -16.63 -2.77
N VAL A 176 -4.81 -15.73 -2.25
CA VAL A 176 -6.02 -16.00 -1.47
C VAL A 176 -7.22 -15.27 -2.05
N PRO A 177 -8.44 -15.83 -1.99
CA PRO A 177 -9.63 -15.27 -2.66
C PRO A 177 -10.25 -14.11 -1.88
N ILE A 178 -9.52 -13.04 -1.67
CA ILE A 178 -10.02 -11.78 -1.10
C ILE A 178 -10.42 -10.79 -2.20
N PRO A 179 -11.24 -9.76 -1.88
CA PRO A 179 -11.73 -8.79 -2.87
C PRO A 179 -10.62 -8.14 -3.71
N GLU A 180 -9.48 -7.81 -3.13
CA GLU A 180 -8.35 -7.21 -3.84
C GLU A 180 -7.79 -8.13 -4.94
N VAL A 181 -7.59 -9.42 -4.62
CA VAL A 181 -7.06 -10.40 -5.58
C VAL A 181 -8.07 -10.66 -6.69
N LEU A 182 -9.36 -10.81 -6.34
CA LEU A 182 -10.45 -10.98 -7.32
C LEU A 182 -10.57 -9.75 -8.24
N GLN A 183 -10.44 -8.53 -7.69
CA GLN A 183 -10.44 -7.30 -8.47
C GLN A 183 -9.26 -7.27 -9.45
N GLY A 184 -8.08 -7.73 -9.02
CA GLY A 184 -6.89 -7.83 -9.86
C GLY A 184 -7.08 -8.80 -11.04
N ILE A 185 -7.63 -9.99 -10.77
CA ILE A 185 -7.94 -10.99 -11.80
C ILE A 185 -8.97 -10.43 -12.81
N ASN A 186 -10.05 -9.83 -12.31
CA ASN A 186 -11.10 -9.26 -13.15
C ASN A 186 -10.56 -8.13 -14.03
N ALA A 187 -9.77 -7.23 -13.46
CA ALA A 187 -9.16 -6.12 -14.21
C ALA A 187 -8.20 -6.63 -15.29
N TYR A 188 -7.37 -7.61 -14.97
CA TYR A 188 -6.47 -8.26 -15.94
C TYR A 188 -7.26 -8.89 -17.08
N THR A 189 -8.30 -9.65 -16.76
CA THR A 189 -9.16 -10.30 -17.76
C THR A 189 -9.88 -9.28 -18.65
N LEU A 190 -10.49 -8.24 -18.04
CA LEU A 190 -11.14 -7.17 -18.81
C LEU A 190 -10.15 -6.43 -19.71
N GLY A 191 -8.94 -6.15 -19.22
CA GLY A 191 -7.89 -5.56 -20.04
C GLY A 191 -7.52 -6.43 -21.22
N ALA A 192 -7.34 -7.72 -21.00
CA ALA A 192 -7.03 -8.69 -22.05
C ALA A 192 -8.15 -8.79 -23.11
N GLN A 193 -9.39 -8.80 -22.67
CA GLN A 193 -10.57 -8.87 -23.57
C GLN A 193 -10.73 -7.65 -24.47
N THR A 194 -10.17 -6.48 -24.11
CA THR A 194 -10.16 -5.32 -25.02
C THR A 194 -9.26 -5.52 -26.24
N ILE A 195 -8.29 -6.43 -26.16
CA ILE A 195 -7.35 -6.77 -27.25
C ILE A 195 -7.84 -8.01 -28.00
N ASN A 196 -8.18 -9.06 -27.25
CA ASN A 196 -8.74 -10.30 -27.80
C ASN A 196 -10.01 -10.67 -27.00
N PRO A 197 -11.23 -10.46 -27.56
CA PRO A 197 -12.48 -10.79 -26.88
C PRO A 197 -12.63 -12.26 -26.49
N ASN A 198 -11.91 -13.16 -27.18
CA ASN A 198 -11.95 -14.60 -26.94
C ASN A 198 -10.85 -15.10 -25.98
N VAL A 199 -10.09 -14.18 -25.35
CA VAL A 199 -9.02 -14.56 -24.42
C VAL A 199 -9.59 -15.39 -23.28
N LYS A 200 -8.86 -16.45 -22.93
CA LYS A 200 -9.13 -17.29 -21.76
C LYS A 200 -8.09 -17.00 -20.68
N VAL A 201 -8.55 -16.83 -19.44
CA VAL A 201 -7.68 -16.64 -18.27
C VAL A 201 -7.97 -17.77 -17.29
N ASP A 202 -7.01 -18.68 -17.14
CA ASP A 202 -7.06 -19.74 -16.15
C ASP A 202 -6.41 -19.26 -14.84
N VAL A 203 -7.00 -19.61 -13.71
CA VAL A 203 -6.54 -19.20 -12.37
C VAL A 203 -6.25 -20.41 -11.52
N VAL A 204 -5.05 -20.46 -10.93
CA VAL A 204 -4.67 -21.46 -9.93
C VAL A 204 -4.41 -20.77 -8.61
N TRP A 205 -5.11 -21.20 -7.54
CA TRP A 205 -5.02 -20.65 -6.20
C TRP A 205 -3.98 -21.42 -5.37
N THR A 206 -3.00 -20.69 -4.79
CA THR A 206 -2.02 -21.26 -3.87
C THR A 206 -2.54 -21.35 -2.44
N ASN A 207 -3.59 -20.58 -2.11
CA ASN A 207 -4.15 -20.42 -0.76
C ASN A 207 -3.10 -19.97 0.27
N THR A 208 -2.11 -19.22 -0.16
CA THR A 208 -1.08 -18.58 0.67
C THR A 208 -0.51 -17.36 -0.05
N TRP A 209 0.03 -16.41 0.71
CA TRP A 209 0.71 -15.24 0.14
C TRP A 209 2.12 -15.57 -0.32
N TYR A 210 2.80 -16.49 0.36
CA TYR A 210 4.20 -16.82 0.10
C TYR A 210 4.45 -18.32 0.32
N ASP A 211 4.70 -19.02 -0.75
CA ASP A 211 5.14 -20.42 -0.76
C ASP A 211 5.76 -20.71 -2.14
N PRO A 212 7.11 -20.58 -2.27
CA PRO A 212 7.78 -20.78 -3.55
C PRO A 212 7.49 -22.13 -4.22
N GLY A 213 7.28 -23.19 -3.42
CA GLY A 213 6.94 -24.51 -3.96
C GLY A 213 5.56 -24.53 -4.61
N LYS A 214 4.53 -24.08 -3.88
CA LYS A 214 3.16 -24.00 -4.42
C LYS A 214 3.06 -23.02 -5.59
N GLU A 215 3.81 -21.93 -5.57
CA GLU A 215 3.85 -20.96 -6.68
C GLU A 215 4.45 -21.57 -7.94
N ALA A 216 5.53 -22.34 -7.81
CA ALA A 216 6.13 -23.09 -8.92
C ALA A 216 5.19 -24.16 -9.46
N ASP A 217 4.52 -24.93 -8.59
CA ASP A 217 3.56 -25.98 -8.97
C ASP A 217 2.34 -25.39 -9.70
N ALA A 218 1.80 -24.28 -9.20
CA ALA A 218 0.71 -23.56 -9.84
C ALA A 218 1.11 -23.05 -11.24
N THR A 219 2.33 -22.53 -11.36
CA THR A 219 2.89 -22.07 -12.67
C THR A 219 3.02 -23.24 -13.63
N ASN A 220 3.59 -24.37 -13.20
CA ASN A 220 3.70 -25.58 -14.01
C ASN A 220 2.32 -26.11 -14.46
N THR A 221 1.35 -26.06 -13.57
CA THR A 221 -0.04 -26.46 -13.85
C THR A 221 -0.63 -25.62 -15.00
N LEU A 222 -0.53 -24.28 -14.90
CA LEU A 222 -1.04 -23.36 -15.92
C LEU A 222 -0.33 -23.55 -17.27
N ILE A 223 0.99 -23.72 -17.26
CA ILE A 223 1.77 -23.99 -18.48
C ILE A 223 1.34 -25.35 -19.09
N GLY A 224 1.14 -26.37 -18.24
CA GLY A 224 0.64 -27.67 -18.67
C GLY A 224 -0.77 -27.63 -19.28
N GLN A 225 -1.58 -26.66 -18.90
CA GLN A 225 -2.91 -26.38 -19.46
C GLN A 225 -2.85 -25.60 -20.80
N GLY A 226 -1.67 -25.17 -21.22
CA GLY A 226 -1.47 -24.45 -22.47
C GLY A 226 -1.46 -22.92 -22.33
N CYS A 227 -1.35 -22.39 -21.12
CA CYS A 227 -1.17 -20.95 -20.93
C CYS A 227 0.20 -20.52 -21.48
N ASP A 228 0.22 -19.56 -22.40
CA ASP A 228 1.42 -19.06 -23.06
C ASP A 228 2.00 -17.78 -22.44
N ILE A 229 1.25 -17.14 -21.54
CA ILE A 229 1.71 -16.01 -20.71
C ILE A 229 1.18 -16.20 -19.29
N ILE A 230 2.07 -16.06 -18.30
CA ILE A 230 1.74 -16.20 -16.87
C ILE A 230 1.84 -14.84 -16.18
N THR A 231 0.96 -14.58 -15.24
CA THR A 231 1.10 -13.53 -14.22
C THR A 231 0.74 -14.07 -12.84
N HIS A 232 1.00 -13.31 -11.80
CA HIS A 232 0.74 -13.77 -10.44
C HIS A 232 0.33 -12.65 -9.49
N HIS A 233 -0.26 -13.05 -8.36
CA HIS A 233 -0.54 -12.22 -7.18
C HIS A 233 -0.08 -12.96 -5.93
N THR A 234 1.19 -13.33 -5.93
CA THR A 234 1.91 -14.03 -4.87
C THR A 234 3.23 -13.32 -4.60
N ASN A 235 3.95 -13.69 -3.55
CA ASN A 235 5.02 -12.87 -3.02
C ASN A 235 6.43 -13.40 -3.29
N SER A 236 6.60 -14.60 -3.88
CA SER A 236 7.94 -15.08 -4.23
C SER A 236 8.28 -14.84 -5.71
N GLN A 237 9.56 -15.01 -6.03
CA GLN A 237 10.03 -14.97 -7.42
C GLN A 237 9.81 -16.29 -8.17
N ALA A 238 9.22 -17.31 -7.52
CA ALA A 238 9.12 -18.67 -8.07
C ALA A 238 8.30 -18.73 -9.37
N VAL A 239 7.24 -17.92 -9.48
CA VAL A 239 6.45 -17.84 -10.74
C VAL A 239 7.32 -17.37 -11.90
N ALA A 240 8.07 -16.30 -11.69
CA ALA A 240 8.95 -15.73 -12.72
C ALA A 240 10.06 -16.71 -13.13
N SER A 241 10.75 -17.31 -12.13
CA SER A 241 11.84 -18.27 -12.42
C SER A 241 11.35 -19.57 -13.04
N THR A 242 10.15 -20.03 -12.67
CA THR A 242 9.55 -21.22 -13.31
C THR A 242 9.16 -20.93 -14.76
N ALA A 243 8.51 -19.80 -15.03
CA ALA A 243 8.17 -19.38 -16.39
C ALA A 243 9.43 -19.23 -17.26
N GLU A 244 10.49 -18.61 -16.74
CA GLU A 244 11.80 -18.50 -17.41
C GLU A 244 12.35 -19.87 -17.79
N SER A 245 12.38 -20.81 -16.83
CA SER A 245 12.91 -22.15 -17.05
C SER A 245 12.15 -22.96 -18.10
N LYS A 246 10.87 -22.62 -18.32
CA LYS A 246 9.98 -23.24 -19.31
C LYS A 246 9.89 -22.48 -20.63
N GLY A 247 10.58 -21.33 -20.76
CA GLY A 247 10.53 -20.49 -21.94
C GLY A 247 9.15 -19.84 -22.17
N VAL A 248 8.36 -19.67 -21.12
CA VAL A 248 7.02 -19.06 -21.13
C VAL A 248 7.10 -17.62 -20.65
N LYS A 249 6.42 -16.72 -21.33
CA LYS A 249 6.42 -15.29 -20.97
C LYS A 249 5.75 -15.05 -19.64
N VAL A 250 6.27 -14.06 -18.89
CA VAL A 250 5.74 -13.71 -17.58
C VAL A 250 5.60 -12.20 -17.41
N ILE A 251 4.51 -11.79 -16.76
CA ILE A 251 4.33 -10.45 -16.21
C ILE A 251 4.44 -10.58 -14.69
N SER A 252 5.50 -10.03 -14.11
CA SER A 252 5.74 -10.12 -12.68
C SER A 252 4.85 -9.18 -11.88
N TYR A 253 4.79 -9.42 -10.58
CA TYR A 253 4.06 -8.61 -9.61
C TYR A 253 4.95 -8.24 -8.44
N ASN A 254 4.65 -7.13 -7.79
CA ASN A 254 5.40 -6.48 -6.72
C ASN A 254 6.70 -5.81 -7.23
N SER A 255 7.58 -6.55 -7.89
CA SER A 255 8.83 -6.02 -8.44
C SER A 255 9.10 -6.53 -9.86
N PRO A 256 10.04 -5.93 -10.59
CA PRO A 256 10.35 -6.33 -11.96
C PRO A 256 10.93 -7.74 -12.12
N MET A 257 11.44 -8.37 -11.06
CA MET A 257 11.99 -9.74 -11.05
C MET A 257 12.92 -10.09 -12.24
N VAL A 258 13.70 -9.11 -12.73
CA VAL A 258 14.55 -9.24 -13.92
C VAL A 258 15.58 -10.36 -13.78
N LYS A 259 16.09 -10.57 -12.56
CA LYS A 259 17.05 -11.65 -12.29
C LYS A 259 16.42 -13.04 -12.34
N ALA A 260 15.14 -13.15 -11.97
CA ALA A 260 14.40 -14.41 -11.97
C ALA A 260 13.92 -14.80 -13.37
N ALA A 261 13.62 -13.81 -14.22
CA ALA A 261 13.16 -14.05 -15.60
C ALA A 261 13.86 -13.10 -16.60
N PRO A 262 15.17 -13.28 -16.84
CA PRO A 262 15.95 -12.34 -17.65
C PRO A 262 15.55 -12.31 -19.13
N THR A 263 14.92 -13.36 -19.67
CA THR A 263 14.55 -13.47 -21.08
C THR A 263 13.04 -13.54 -21.33
N GLN A 264 12.25 -13.98 -20.34
CA GLN A 264 10.82 -14.18 -20.50
C GLN A 264 9.97 -13.07 -19.84
N LEU A 265 10.58 -12.18 -19.07
CA LEU A 265 9.86 -11.06 -18.45
C LEU A 265 9.45 -10.05 -19.53
N ILE A 266 8.13 -9.82 -19.69
CA ILE A 266 7.58 -8.86 -20.65
C ILE A 266 7.02 -7.59 -20.00
N GLY A 267 6.86 -7.60 -18.68
CA GLY A 267 6.37 -6.47 -17.91
C GLY A 267 6.27 -6.77 -16.42
N ALA A 268 6.00 -5.75 -15.64
CA ALA A 268 5.82 -5.87 -14.20
C ALA A 268 4.75 -4.90 -13.69
N VAL A 269 3.99 -5.33 -12.69
CA VAL A 269 3.14 -4.44 -11.87
C VAL A 269 3.87 -4.19 -10.56
N THR A 270 4.36 -2.98 -10.35
CA THR A 270 5.19 -2.59 -9.22
C THR A 270 4.48 -1.63 -8.29
N HIS A 271 5.00 -1.45 -7.08
CA HIS A 271 4.45 -0.58 -6.05
C HIS A 271 5.49 0.48 -5.65
N HIS A 272 4.99 1.67 -5.30
CA HIS A 272 5.77 2.80 -4.81
C HIS A 272 5.14 3.31 -3.52
N TRP A 273 5.57 2.77 -2.38
CA TRP A 273 5.04 3.12 -1.07
C TRP A 273 5.76 4.30 -0.41
N ASP A 274 6.92 4.67 -0.93
CA ASP A 274 7.78 5.72 -0.38
C ASP A 274 7.09 7.08 -0.35
N GLU A 275 6.33 7.45 -1.38
CA GLU A 275 5.57 8.71 -1.40
C GLU A 275 4.51 8.74 -0.28
N PHE A 276 3.79 7.64 -0.08
CA PHE A 276 2.80 7.53 0.98
C PHE A 276 3.45 7.59 2.36
N TYR A 277 4.54 6.85 2.57
CA TYR A 277 5.28 6.86 3.83
C TYR A 277 5.87 8.23 4.13
N ALA A 278 6.45 8.91 3.13
CA ALA A 278 6.98 10.26 3.29
C ALA A 278 5.89 11.24 3.73
N CYS A 279 4.72 11.19 3.11
CA CYS A 279 3.59 12.05 3.45
C CYS A 279 3.14 11.88 4.90
N LEU A 280 2.93 10.62 5.34
CA LEU A 280 2.51 10.33 6.71
C LEU A 280 3.54 10.74 7.76
N LEU A 281 4.81 10.43 7.52
CA LEU A 281 5.89 10.74 8.46
C LEU A 281 6.11 12.24 8.57
N TYR A 282 6.03 12.97 7.46
CA TYR A 282 6.11 14.43 7.45
C TYR A 282 4.98 15.07 8.24
N THR A 283 3.74 14.62 8.05
CA THR A 283 2.57 15.16 8.75
C THR A 283 2.54 14.77 10.23
N SER A 284 3.13 13.63 10.61
CA SER A 284 3.21 13.16 11.99
C SER A 284 4.25 13.93 12.82
N ASP A 285 5.32 14.44 12.17
CA ASP A 285 6.35 15.25 12.82
C ASP A 285 5.91 16.72 12.95
N ALA A 286 4.92 17.15 12.17
CA ALA A 286 4.36 18.50 12.18
C ALA A 286 3.18 18.67 13.17
N ALA A 287 2.68 17.60 13.78
CA ALA A 287 1.58 17.57 14.75
C ALA A 287 2.08 17.40 16.17
#